data_f7959e6f5d02342e16d9a0e59030b776
#
_entry.id   f7959e6f5d02342e16d9a0e59030b776
#
_cell.length_a   1.000
_cell.length_b   1.000
_cell.length_c   1.000
_cell.angle_alpha   90.00
_cell.angle_beta   90.00
_cell.angle_gamma   90.00
#
_symmetry.space_group_name_H-M   'P 1'
#
loop_
_entity.id
_entity.type
_entity.pdbx_description
1 polymer ?
#
loop_
_entity_poly.entity_id
_entity_poly.type
_entity_poly.pdbx_seq_one_letter_code
_entity_poly.pdbx_strand_id
1 'polypeptide(L)'
;KSGKGDKVTVSLHHAAVYALSTGLISAQYGNQYPKNRTEVVNPFNDVFRTSDGKWVCICCPEYDRDYEKMFTVLDAPEMLTEEAKEKYRRCESINANGLNQEVVAALDRAIAKFTREELMERLKANDMPCEACMEPVDIYKDEQAAANHILAKIPYPSGERFMPTNPIRFGSMGEPEYVI
;
A
#
# COMPACT_ATOMS: atom_id res chain seq x y z
N LYS A 1 31.04 -20.41 -1.20
CA LYS A 1 32.47 -19.97 -1.22
C LYS A 1 33.37 -21.13 -1.64
N SER A 2 32.97 -21.85 -2.71
CA SER A 2 33.70 -23.02 -3.24
C SER A 2 34.87 -22.61 -4.16
N GLY A 3 35.00 -21.33 -4.53
CA GLY A 3 35.92 -20.85 -5.55
C GLY A 3 35.58 -21.29 -6.98
N LYS A 4 34.40 -21.92 -7.17
CA LYS A 4 33.90 -22.33 -8.48
C LYS A 4 32.88 -21.31 -8.97
N GLY A 5 33.06 -20.85 -10.20
CA GLY A 5 32.05 -20.03 -10.89
C GLY A 5 30.87 -20.90 -11.33
N ASP A 6 29.75 -20.27 -11.61
CA ASP A 6 28.53 -20.91 -12.14
C ASP A 6 27.93 -20.06 -13.26
N LYS A 7 27.11 -20.67 -14.12
CA LYS A 7 26.36 -19.96 -15.15
C LYS A 7 25.02 -19.50 -14.57
N VAL A 8 24.83 -18.19 -14.50
CA VAL A 8 23.54 -17.59 -14.11
C VAL A 8 22.76 -17.24 -15.36
N THR A 9 21.52 -17.73 -15.44
CA THR A 9 20.61 -17.44 -16.55
C THR A 9 19.35 -16.77 -16.00
N VAL A 10 19.01 -15.62 -16.52
CA VAL A 10 17.77 -14.89 -16.20
C VAL A 10 17.05 -14.57 -17.50
N SER A 11 15.74 -14.84 -17.56
CA SER A 11 14.91 -14.41 -18.68
C SER A 11 13.93 -13.31 -18.20
N LEU A 12 13.63 -12.36 -19.09
CA LEU A 12 12.66 -11.29 -18.80
C LEU A 12 11.27 -11.87 -18.47
N HIS A 13 10.85 -12.89 -19.20
CA HIS A 13 9.56 -13.56 -18.97
C HIS A 13 9.52 -14.16 -17.56
N HIS A 14 10.53 -14.93 -17.16
CA HIS A 14 10.58 -15.55 -15.83
C HIS A 14 10.61 -14.50 -14.72
N ALA A 15 11.38 -13.45 -14.88
CA ALA A 15 11.42 -12.35 -13.91
C ALA A 15 10.06 -11.66 -13.76
N ALA A 16 9.34 -11.41 -14.86
CA ALA A 16 8.00 -10.83 -14.83
C ALA A 16 6.99 -11.76 -14.15
N VAL A 17 7.00 -13.06 -14.46
CA VAL A 17 6.14 -14.07 -13.79
C VAL A 17 6.45 -14.13 -12.29
N TYR A 18 7.72 -14.10 -11.91
CA TYR A 18 8.12 -14.09 -10.49
C TYR A 18 7.64 -12.83 -9.76
N ALA A 19 7.74 -11.66 -10.39
CA ALA A 19 7.24 -10.40 -9.82
C ALA A 19 5.71 -10.42 -9.60
N LEU A 20 4.96 -11.15 -10.44
CA LEU A 20 3.51 -11.32 -10.33
C LEU A 20 3.09 -12.51 -9.45
N SER A 21 4.02 -13.15 -8.74
CA SER A 21 3.77 -14.43 -8.04
C SER A 21 2.58 -14.38 -7.08
N THR A 22 2.41 -13.31 -6.31
CA THR A 22 1.27 -13.15 -5.38
C THR A 22 -0.08 -13.20 -6.11
N GLY A 23 -0.21 -12.48 -7.23
CA GLY A 23 -1.42 -12.49 -8.06
C GLY A 23 -1.67 -13.84 -8.71
N LEU A 24 -0.62 -14.48 -9.22
CA LEU A 24 -0.71 -15.80 -9.85
C LEU A 24 -1.12 -16.89 -8.87
N ILE A 25 -0.57 -16.87 -7.65
CA ILE A 25 -0.95 -17.82 -6.59
C ILE A 25 -2.40 -17.58 -6.18
N SER A 26 -2.77 -16.34 -5.93
CA SER A 26 -4.13 -15.97 -5.54
C SER A 26 -5.18 -16.38 -6.56
N ALA A 27 -4.88 -16.22 -7.85
CA ALA A 27 -5.78 -16.60 -8.96
C ALA A 27 -6.07 -18.12 -9.01
N GLN A 28 -5.14 -18.98 -8.57
CA GLN A 28 -5.37 -20.42 -8.51
C GLN A 28 -6.45 -20.83 -7.52
N TYR A 29 -6.74 -19.98 -6.54
CA TYR A 29 -7.81 -20.17 -5.56
C TYR A 29 -9.11 -19.47 -5.95
N GLY A 30 -9.25 -19.07 -7.22
CA GLY A 30 -10.44 -18.42 -7.74
C GLY A 30 -10.55 -16.94 -7.44
N ASN A 31 -9.51 -16.33 -6.88
CA ASN A 31 -9.53 -14.89 -6.62
C ASN A 31 -9.26 -14.11 -7.90
N GLN A 32 -10.02 -13.07 -8.13
CA GLN A 32 -9.76 -12.12 -9.19
C GLN A 32 -8.51 -11.29 -8.89
N TYR A 33 -7.66 -11.12 -9.90
CA TYR A 33 -6.49 -10.24 -9.81
C TYR A 33 -6.22 -9.56 -11.17
N PRO A 34 -6.05 -8.22 -11.22
CA PRO A 34 -6.12 -7.29 -10.09
C PRO A 34 -7.52 -7.22 -9.48
N LYS A 35 -7.60 -6.93 -8.18
CA LYS A 35 -8.86 -6.79 -7.47
C LYS A 35 -9.54 -5.47 -7.83
N ASN A 36 -10.86 -5.52 -7.94
CA ASN A 36 -11.65 -4.29 -7.98
C ASN A 36 -11.67 -3.67 -6.58
N ARG A 37 -11.26 -2.41 -6.47
CA ARG A 37 -11.21 -1.66 -5.21
C ARG A 37 -12.55 -1.65 -4.47
N THR A 38 -13.67 -1.59 -5.18
CA THR A 38 -15.00 -1.53 -4.57
C THR A 38 -15.58 -2.91 -4.18
N GLU A 39 -14.86 -3.98 -4.47
CA GLU A 39 -15.30 -5.38 -4.26
C GLU A 39 -14.32 -6.16 -3.38
N VAL A 40 -13.54 -5.45 -2.56
CA VAL A 40 -12.58 -6.08 -1.65
C VAL A 40 -13.29 -6.81 -0.53
N VAL A 41 -12.74 -7.96 -0.13
CA VAL A 41 -13.29 -8.80 0.96
C VAL A 41 -13.29 -8.05 2.29
N ASN A 42 -12.21 -7.33 2.59
CA ASN A 42 -12.12 -6.49 3.77
C ASN A 42 -11.96 -5.02 3.34
N PRO A 43 -13.02 -4.20 3.46
CA PRO A 43 -12.96 -2.78 3.11
C PRO A 43 -11.94 -1.94 3.89
N PHE A 44 -11.42 -2.44 5.02
CA PHE A 44 -10.35 -1.76 5.78
C PHE A 44 -8.94 -2.11 5.30
N ASN A 45 -8.82 -2.93 4.26
CA ASN A 45 -7.55 -3.22 3.56
C ASN A 45 -7.62 -2.71 2.12
N ASP A 46 -7.60 -1.39 1.96
CA ASP A 46 -7.77 -0.75 0.66
C ASP A 46 -7.08 0.62 0.59
N VAL A 47 -7.20 1.27 -0.56
CA VAL A 47 -6.67 2.61 -0.80
C VAL A 47 -7.82 3.60 -0.97
N PHE A 48 -7.66 4.80 -0.38
CA PHE A 48 -8.69 5.82 -0.35
C PHE A 48 -8.14 7.18 -0.76
N ARG A 49 -8.99 7.99 -1.40
CA ARG A 49 -8.62 9.34 -1.81
C ARG A 49 -9.07 10.36 -0.77
N THR A 50 -8.14 11.20 -0.36
CA THR A 50 -8.34 12.28 0.61
C THR A 50 -8.81 13.58 -0.05
N SER A 51 -9.24 14.57 0.76
CA SER A 51 -9.76 15.86 0.28
C SER A 51 -8.74 16.66 -0.55
N ASP A 52 -7.45 16.50 -0.27
CA ASP A 52 -6.34 17.12 -0.99
C ASP A 52 -5.94 16.35 -2.27
N GLY A 53 -6.74 15.35 -2.68
CA GLY A 53 -6.56 14.57 -3.90
C GLY A 53 -5.48 13.50 -3.83
N LYS A 54 -4.80 13.36 -2.72
CA LYS A 54 -3.78 12.31 -2.49
C LYS A 54 -4.43 10.99 -2.08
N TRP A 55 -3.62 9.93 -2.01
CA TRP A 55 -4.09 8.60 -1.64
C TRP A 55 -3.42 8.11 -0.37
N VAL A 56 -4.18 7.37 0.42
CA VAL A 56 -3.74 6.66 1.62
C VAL A 56 -4.09 5.19 1.50
N CYS A 57 -3.18 4.32 1.88
CA CYS A 57 -3.43 2.90 2.07
C CYS A 57 -3.77 2.65 3.54
N ILE A 58 -4.86 1.95 3.81
CA ILE A 58 -5.24 1.49 5.15
C ILE A 58 -5.11 -0.03 5.16
N CYS A 59 -4.54 -0.58 6.22
CA CYS A 59 -4.34 -2.02 6.38
C CYS A 59 -4.74 -2.47 7.79
N CYS A 60 -6.06 -2.55 8.04
CA CYS A 60 -6.63 -3.03 9.29
C CYS A 60 -7.27 -4.41 9.06
N PRO A 61 -6.55 -5.53 9.30
CA PRO A 61 -7.02 -6.87 8.94
C PRO A 61 -8.20 -7.33 9.79
N GLU A 62 -8.34 -6.81 11.01
CA GLU A 62 -9.36 -7.23 11.98
C GLU A 62 -10.64 -6.39 11.85
N TYR A 63 -11.32 -6.49 10.71
CA TYR A 63 -12.49 -5.68 10.36
C TYR A 63 -13.52 -5.59 11.48
N ASP A 64 -13.99 -6.74 12.00
CA ASP A 64 -15.06 -6.81 13.01
C ASP A 64 -14.68 -6.12 14.32
N ARG A 65 -13.41 -6.25 14.72
CA ARG A 65 -12.87 -5.64 15.93
C ARG A 65 -12.72 -4.12 15.75
N ASP A 66 -12.27 -3.71 14.60
CA ASP A 66 -11.88 -2.32 14.34
C ASP A 66 -13.03 -1.47 13.79
N TYR A 67 -14.21 -2.05 13.52
CA TYR A 67 -15.35 -1.39 12.90
C TYR A 67 -15.77 -0.09 13.60
N GLU A 68 -16.11 -0.18 14.88
CA GLU A 68 -16.57 0.99 15.63
C GLU A 68 -15.47 2.05 15.78
N LYS A 69 -14.25 1.60 16.01
CA LYS A 69 -13.06 2.45 16.10
C LYS A 69 -12.81 3.20 14.81
N MET A 70 -12.84 2.52 13.67
CA MET A 70 -12.65 3.10 12.35
C MET A 70 -13.64 4.24 12.09
N PHE A 71 -14.93 3.97 12.21
CA PHE A 71 -15.95 4.98 11.92
C PHE A 71 -16.02 6.09 12.97
N THR A 72 -15.57 5.84 14.20
CA THR A 72 -15.36 6.91 15.20
C THR A 72 -14.23 7.84 14.81
N VAL A 73 -13.08 7.29 14.42
CA VAL A 73 -11.90 8.07 13.97
C VAL A 73 -12.20 8.90 12.72
N LEU A 74 -13.07 8.37 11.85
CA LEU A 74 -13.47 9.02 10.60
C LEU A 74 -14.64 10.01 10.74
N ASP A 75 -15.14 10.26 11.95
CA ASP A 75 -16.33 11.10 12.18
C ASP A 75 -17.52 10.68 11.30
N ALA A 76 -17.85 9.39 11.30
CA ALA A 76 -18.92 8.81 10.48
C ALA A 76 -20.01 8.18 11.37
N PRO A 77 -20.77 8.97 12.14
CA PRO A 77 -21.75 8.48 13.10
C PRO A 77 -22.90 7.68 12.48
N GLU A 78 -23.19 7.90 11.20
CA GLU A 78 -24.19 7.12 10.44
C GLU A 78 -23.85 5.64 10.36
N MET A 79 -22.56 5.28 10.42
CA MET A 79 -22.08 3.90 10.44
C MET A 79 -22.03 3.30 11.85
N LEU A 80 -22.32 4.10 12.89
CA LEU A 80 -22.29 3.69 14.30
C LEU A 80 -23.69 3.53 14.91
N THR A 81 -24.75 3.73 14.14
CA THR A 81 -26.12 3.42 14.59
C THR A 81 -26.31 1.92 14.80
N GLU A 82 -27.23 1.52 15.65
CA GLU A 82 -27.48 0.08 15.89
C GLU A 82 -27.89 -0.66 14.61
N GLU A 83 -28.70 -0.01 13.76
CA GLU A 83 -29.09 -0.55 12.45
C GLU A 83 -27.87 -0.75 11.52
N ALA A 84 -26.98 0.24 11.45
CA ALA A 84 -25.75 0.13 10.64
C ALA A 84 -24.80 -0.94 11.18
N LYS A 85 -24.64 -1.05 12.49
CA LYS A 85 -23.83 -2.10 13.13
C LYS A 85 -24.38 -3.49 12.86
N GLU A 86 -25.70 -3.68 12.98
CA GLU A 86 -26.35 -4.95 12.64
C GLU A 86 -26.07 -5.35 11.18
N LYS A 87 -26.12 -4.39 10.27
CA LYS A 87 -25.96 -4.60 8.84
C LYS A 87 -24.49 -4.79 8.42
N TYR A 88 -23.56 -3.98 8.95
CA TYR A 88 -22.23 -3.84 8.36
C TYR A 88 -21.07 -4.29 9.23
N ARG A 89 -21.24 -4.50 10.54
CA ARG A 89 -20.12 -4.75 11.46
C ARG A 89 -19.39 -6.08 11.24
N ARG A 90 -20.01 -7.04 10.57
CA ARG A 90 -19.43 -8.38 10.37
C ARG A 90 -18.92 -8.55 8.95
N CYS A 91 -17.59 -8.78 8.82
CA CYS A 91 -16.94 -9.00 7.53
C CYS A 91 -17.58 -10.16 6.75
N GLU A 92 -17.87 -11.25 7.42
CA GLU A 92 -18.56 -12.40 6.81
C GLU A 92 -19.94 -12.02 6.28
N SER A 93 -20.72 -11.25 7.05
CA SER A 93 -22.06 -10.82 6.65
C SER A 93 -22.05 -9.89 5.45
N ILE A 94 -21.16 -8.89 5.41
CA ILE A 94 -21.08 -7.98 4.24
C ILE A 94 -20.66 -8.71 2.99
N ASN A 95 -19.76 -9.70 3.09
CA ASN A 95 -19.35 -10.52 1.95
C ASN A 95 -20.50 -11.43 1.47
N ALA A 96 -21.19 -12.10 2.38
CA ALA A 96 -22.30 -13.01 2.04
C ALA A 96 -23.47 -12.26 1.36
N ASN A 97 -23.69 -11.00 1.73
CA ASN A 97 -24.81 -10.18 1.22
C ASN A 97 -24.38 -9.16 0.13
N GLY A 98 -23.11 -9.14 -0.30
CA GLY A 98 -22.62 -8.23 -1.32
C GLY A 98 -22.62 -6.76 -0.91
N LEU A 99 -22.46 -6.46 0.39
CA LEU A 99 -22.55 -5.09 0.95
C LEU A 99 -21.20 -4.36 0.97
N ASN A 100 -20.13 -4.96 0.48
CA ASN A 100 -18.77 -4.39 0.49
C ASN A 100 -18.72 -3.02 -0.17
N GLN A 101 -19.41 -2.86 -1.31
CA GLN A 101 -19.44 -1.58 -2.04
C GLN A 101 -20.09 -0.45 -1.23
N GLU A 102 -21.12 -0.76 -0.43
CA GLU A 102 -21.77 0.22 0.45
C GLU A 102 -20.82 0.70 1.54
N VAL A 103 -20.06 -0.23 2.14
CA VAL A 103 -19.05 0.09 3.16
C VAL A 103 -17.90 0.90 2.57
N VAL A 104 -17.38 0.51 1.39
CA VAL A 104 -16.34 1.27 0.69
C VAL A 104 -16.81 2.68 0.36
N ALA A 105 -18.05 2.83 -0.10
CA ALA A 105 -18.63 4.14 -0.38
C ALA A 105 -18.80 5.01 0.88
N ALA A 106 -19.10 4.40 2.04
CA ALA A 106 -19.15 5.11 3.32
C ALA A 106 -17.76 5.57 3.75
N LEU A 107 -16.74 4.71 3.60
CA LEU A 107 -15.34 5.06 3.86
C LEU A 107 -14.86 6.19 2.93
N ASP A 108 -15.14 6.12 1.64
CA ASP A 108 -14.78 7.17 0.68
C ASP A 108 -15.35 8.53 1.10
N ARG A 109 -16.63 8.57 1.47
CA ARG A 109 -17.27 9.82 1.93
C ARG A 109 -16.66 10.33 3.23
N ALA A 110 -16.38 9.47 4.17
CA ALA A 110 -15.82 9.84 5.46
C ALA A 110 -14.37 10.33 5.32
N ILE A 111 -13.56 9.63 4.55
CA ILE A 111 -12.14 9.93 4.32
C ILE A 111 -11.96 11.22 3.50
N ALA A 112 -12.84 11.47 2.53
CA ALA A 112 -12.82 12.70 1.73
C ALA A 112 -13.01 14.00 2.53
N LYS A 113 -13.33 13.93 3.82
CA LYS A 113 -13.40 15.11 4.72
C LYS A 113 -12.02 15.59 5.16
N PHE A 114 -10.99 14.72 5.13
CA PHE A 114 -9.66 14.97 5.68
C PHE A 114 -8.61 15.10 4.59
N THR A 115 -7.59 15.90 4.81
CA THR A 115 -6.33 15.81 4.07
C THR A 115 -5.63 14.49 4.41
N ARG A 116 -4.69 14.05 3.57
CA ARG A 116 -3.94 12.82 3.83
C ARG A 116 -3.17 12.88 5.16
N GLU A 117 -2.58 14.02 5.45
CA GLU A 117 -1.82 14.23 6.67
C GLU A 117 -2.71 14.15 7.93
N GLU A 118 -3.81 14.89 7.96
CA GLU A 118 -4.79 14.85 9.08
C GLU A 118 -5.36 13.44 9.28
N LEU A 119 -5.69 12.73 8.21
CA LEU A 119 -6.19 11.37 8.29
C LEU A 119 -5.16 10.41 8.87
N MET A 120 -3.92 10.48 8.38
CA MET A 120 -2.85 9.60 8.87
C MET A 120 -2.52 9.84 10.34
N GLU A 121 -2.50 11.11 10.78
CA GLU A 121 -2.34 11.45 12.20
C GLU A 121 -3.46 10.83 13.06
N ARG A 122 -4.72 11.00 12.64
CA ARG A 122 -5.88 10.41 13.34
C ARG A 122 -5.81 8.88 13.42
N LEU A 123 -5.51 8.22 12.32
CA LEU A 123 -5.40 6.76 12.27
C LEU A 123 -4.25 6.26 13.14
N LYS A 124 -3.05 6.85 13.02
CA LYS A 124 -1.86 6.48 13.80
C LYS A 124 -2.06 6.71 15.31
N ALA A 125 -2.71 7.82 15.69
CA ALA A 125 -3.04 8.10 17.10
C ALA A 125 -4.00 7.08 17.72
N ASN A 126 -4.69 6.29 16.89
CA ASN A 126 -5.61 5.24 17.29
C ASN A 126 -5.10 3.83 16.95
N ASP A 127 -3.80 3.63 16.78
CA ASP A 127 -3.18 2.34 16.44
C ASP A 127 -3.84 1.66 15.22
N MET A 128 -4.16 2.44 14.19
CA MET A 128 -4.71 1.95 12.93
C MET A 128 -3.66 2.05 11.84
N PRO A 129 -3.14 0.92 11.35
CA PRO A 129 -2.08 0.93 10.34
C PRO A 129 -2.52 1.59 9.03
N CYS A 130 -1.76 2.60 8.64
CA CYS A 130 -1.96 3.32 7.38
C CYS A 130 -0.64 3.87 6.86
N GLU A 131 -0.55 4.07 5.53
CA GLU A 131 0.61 4.66 4.90
C GLU A 131 0.21 5.50 3.68
N ALA A 132 1.01 6.51 3.37
CA ALA A 132 0.82 7.34 2.19
C ALA A 132 1.06 6.54 0.91
N CYS A 133 0.14 6.60 -0.04
CA CYS A 133 0.44 6.19 -1.41
C CYS A 133 1.23 7.32 -2.06
N MET A 134 2.51 7.05 -2.33
CA MET A 134 3.45 8.03 -2.89
C MET A 134 3.44 7.99 -4.41
N GLU A 135 3.60 9.14 -5.05
CA GLU A 135 3.92 9.20 -6.47
C GLU A 135 5.41 8.91 -6.70
N PRO A 136 5.81 8.40 -7.88
CA PRO A 136 7.22 8.11 -8.14
C PRO A 136 8.14 9.31 -7.93
N VAL A 137 7.65 10.52 -8.15
CA VAL A 137 8.44 11.75 -7.95
C VAL A 137 8.69 12.08 -6.48
N ASP A 138 7.89 11.55 -5.57
CA ASP A 138 8.01 11.83 -4.13
C ASP A 138 9.24 11.16 -3.52
N ILE A 139 9.75 10.09 -4.15
CA ILE A 139 10.93 9.36 -3.68
C ILE A 139 12.18 10.28 -3.57
N TYR A 140 12.25 11.33 -4.38
CA TYR A 140 13.38 12.26 -4.36
C TYR A 140 13.41 13.17 -3.10
N LYS A 141 12.32 13.21 -2.35
CA LYS A 141 12.15 13.98 -1.12
C LYS A 141 12.00 13.09 0.10
N ASP A 142 11.98 11.77 -0.10
CA ASP A 142 11.80 10.80 0.97
C ASP A 142 13.06 10.70 1.83
N GLU A 143 12.92 11.01 3.12
CA GLU A 143 14.03 10.99 4.07
C GLU A 143 14.58 9.58 4.30
N GLN A 144 13.71 8.57 4.26
CA GLN A 144 14.12 7.16 4.38
C GLN A 144 14.89 6.70 3.14
N ALA A 145 14.46 7.12 1.95
CA ALA A 145 15.18 6.85 0.72
C ALA A 145 16.58 7.49 0.75
N ALA A 146 16.68 8.72 1.24
CA ALA A 146 17.94 9.42 1.40
C ALA A 146 18.84 8.75 2.44
N ALA A 147 18.30 8.47 3.64
CA ALA A 147 19.05 7.83 4.74
C ALA A 147 19.55 6.43 4.40
N ASN A 148 18.85 5.71 3.55
CA ASN A 148 19.21 4.37 3.10
C ASN A 148 19.95 4.34 1.74
N HIS A 149 20.31 5.49 1.20
CA HIS A 149 21.01 5.60 -0.09
C HIS A 149 20.32 4.79 -1.21
N ILE A 150 18.98 4.84 -1.27
CA ILE A 150 18.19 4.14 -2.29
C ILE A 150 18.40 4.75 -3.67
N LEU A 151 18.73 6.05 -3.72
CA LEU A 151 19.02 6.78 -4.95
C LEU A 151 20.46 7.30 -4.95
N ALA A 152 21.12 7.16 -6.09
CA ALA A 152 22.40 7.80 -6.38
C ALA A 152 22.20 8.98 -7.35
N LYS A 153 22.95 10.07 -7.13
CA LYS A 153 23.04 11.15 -8.10
C LYS A 153 24.10 10.82 -9.14
N ILE A 154 23.73 10.90 -10.38
CA ILE A 154 24.62 10.60 -11.51
C ILE A 154 24.73 11.85 -12.39
N PRO A 155 25.95 12.25 -12.76
CA PRO A 155 26.15 13.35 -13.69
C PRO A 155 25.72 12.95 -15.11
N TYR A 156 24.84 13.75 -15.69
CA TYR A 156 24.44 13.64 -17.09
C TYR A 156 24.80 14.92 -17.83
N PRO A 157 24.99 14.91 -19.19
CA PRO A 157 25.25 16.11 -19.96
C PRO A 157 24.19 17.21 -19.77
N SER A 158 22.94 16.81 -19.43
CA SER A 158 21.82 17.73 -19.18
C SER A 158 21.65 18.11 -17.70
N GLY A 159 22.62 17.79 -16.83
CA GLY A 159 22.57 18.00 -15.39
C GLY A 159 22.43 16.72 -14.58
N GLU A 160 22.51 16.81 -13.27
CA GLU A 160 22.37 15.65 -12.36
C GLU A 160 21.00 14.95 -12.50
N ARG A 161 21.02 13.64 -12.41
CA ARG A 161 19.83 12.80 -12.37
C ARG A 161 19.92 11.79 -11.22
N PHE A 162 18.77 11.40 -10.68
CA PHE A 162 18.68 10.33 -9.70
C PHE A 162 18.48 9.00 -10.39
N MET A 163 19.22 7.99 -9.93
CA MET A 163 19.09 6.61 -10.37
C MET A 163 18.92 5.70 -9.15
N PRO A 164 18.01 4.68 -9.22
CA PRO A 164 17.91 3.68 -8.15
C PRO A 164 19.25 2.95 -8.00
N THR A 165 19.65 2.74 -6.75
CA THR A 165 20.84 1.93 -6.44
C THR A 165 20.49 0.44 -6.47
N ASN A 166 21.50 -0.43 -6.52
CA ASN A 166 21.28 -1.87 -6.39
C ASN A 166 20.73 -2.19 -5.00
N PRO A 167 19.58 -2.91 -4.88
CA PRO A 167 19.01 -3.27 -3.59
C PRO A 167 19.86 -4.29 -2.83
N ILE A 168 20.74 -5.02 -3.51
CA ILE A 168 21.65 -5.99 -2.89
C ILE A 168 22.92 -5.28 -2.47
N ARG A 169 23.21 -5.25 -1.18
CA ARG A 169 24.41 -4.64 -0.61
C ARG A 169 25.27 -5.70 0.08
N PHE A 170 26.56 -5.60 -0.18
CA PHE A 170 27.56 -6.45 0.45
C PHE A 170 28.40 -5.59 1.39
N GLY A 171 28.35 -5.84 2.69
CA GLY A 171 29.09 -5.06 3.69
C GLY A 171 30.61 -5.02 3.48
N SER A 172 31.16 -5.98 2.73
CA SER A 172 32.60 -6.03 2.38
C SER A 172 32.97 -5.18 1.16
N MET A 173 32.00 -4.60 0.44
CA MET A 173 32.25 -3.88 -0.83
C MET A 173 32.21 -2.36 -0.70
N GLY A 174 31.84 -1.83 0.47
CA GLY A 174 31.65 -0.38 0.64
C GLY A 174 30.45 0.16 -0.17
N GLU A 175 30.35 1.48 -0.24
CA GLU A 175 29.32 2.15 -1.06
C GLU A 175 29.72 2.06 -2.54
N PRO A 176 28.78 1.68 -3.43
CA PRO A 176 29.08 1.58 -4.86
C PRO A 176 29.29 2.97 -5.48
N GLU A 177 30.31 3.11 -6.29
CA GLU A 177 30.48 4.28 -7.17
C GLU A 177 29.67 4.07 -8.45
N TYR A 178 28.82 5.05 -8.79
CA TYR A 178 28.06 5.07 -10.02
C TYR A 178 28.70 6.04 -11.00
N VAL A 179 29.31 5.51 -12.07
CA VAL A 179 29.94 6.29 -13.15
C VAL A 179 29.19 5.98 -14.46
N ILE A 180 29.01 7.00 -15.29
CA ILE A 180 28.49 6.85 -16.66
C ILE A 180 29.64 6.82 -17.61
#